data_b7355a3f1b8cf3f76c8559c93ecc963d
#
_entry.id   b7355a3f1b8cf3f76c8559c93ecc963d
#
_cell.length_a   1.000
_cell.length_b   1.000
_cell.length_c   1.000
_cell.angle_alpha   90.00
_cell.angle_beta   90.00
_cell.angle_gamma   90.00
#
_symmetry.space_group_name_H-M   'P 1'
#
loop_
_entity.id
_entity.type
_entity.pdbx_description
1 polymer ?
#
loop_
_entity_poly.entity_id
_entity_poly.type
_entity_poly.pdbx_seq_one_letter_code
_entity_poly.pdbx_strand_id
1 'polypeptide(L)'
;VAQAKGANAEALAQYRQSVLRACEDVENALVSLSQTEQRREELAGEVSALTRARDLSETAYKSGAIPLTDVLDANRELLTARDSLNSTEADSSRAAVTLYRAMGGGWQGPGVTTSQR
;
A
#
# COMPACT_ATOMS: atom_id res chain seq x y z
N VAL A 1 31.16 16.15 37.00
CA VAL A 1 31.44 16.65 35.64
C VAL A 1 31.50 15.48 34.67
N ALA A 2 32.16 14.38 34.99
CA ALA A 2 32.22 13.20 34.11
C ALA A 2 30.88 12.53 33.89
N GLN A 3 29.99 12.49 34.89
CA GLN A 3 28.65 11.93 34.82
C GLN A 3 27.73 12.78 33.90
N ALA A 4 27.84 14.10 33.97
CA ALA A 4 27.06 14.98 33.11
C ALA A 4 27.44 14.84 31.61
N LYS A 5 28.75 14.69 31.32
CA LYS A 5 29.26 14.42 29.97
C LYS A 5 28.81 13.05 29.46
N GLY A 6 28.79 12.01 30.34
CA GLY A 6 28.30 10.69 29.99
C GLY A 6 26.80 10.68 29.68
N ALA A 7 25.99 11.38 30.49
CA ALA A 7 24.57 11.53 30.28
C ALA A 7 24.24 12.28 28.96
N ASN A 8 24.99 13.32 28.61
CA ASN A 8 24.85 14.03 27.38
C ASN A 8 25.24 13.17 26.17
N ALA A 9 26.28 12.34 26.27
CA ALA A 9 26.69 11.43 25.22
C ALA A 9 25.64 10.34 24.98
N GLU A 10 25.04 9.79 26.05
CA GLU A 10 23.94 8.83 25.94
C GLU A 10 22.68 9.44 25.30
N ALA A 11 22.30 10.65 25.74
CA ALA A 11 21.16 11.36 25.18
C ALA A 11 21.37 11.64 23.68
N LEU A 12 22.56 12.03 23.26
CA LEU A 12 22.90 12.27 21.86
C LEU A 12 22.89 10.97 21.05
N ALA A 13 23.40 9.87 21.61
CA ALA A 13 23.37 8.56 20.98
C ALA A 13 21.94 8.06 20.78
N GLN A 14 21.08 8.22 21.79
CA GLN A 14 19.66 7.88 21.72
C GLN A 14 18.92 8.74 20.67
N TYR A 15 19.22 10.01 20.61
CA TYR A 15 18.66 10.93 19.60
C TYR A 15 19.04 10.50 18.18
N ARG A 16 20.32 10.22 17.95
CA ARG A 16 20.79 9.73 16.64
C ARG A 16 20.12 8.42 16.25
N GLN A 17 19.97 7.50 17.20
CA GLN A 17 19.30 6.23 16.96
C GLN A 17 17.82 6.42 16.63
N SER A 18 17.15 7.35 17.30
CA SER A 18 15.74 7.68 17.02
C SER A 18 15.58 8.27 15.62
N VAL A 19 16.49 9.16 15.19
CA VAL A 19 16.49 9.74 13.85
C VAL A 19 16.72 8.66 12.78
N LEU A 20 17.67 7.76 13.00
CA LEU A 20 17.94 6.64 12.09
C LEU A 20 16.72 5.71 11.95
N ARG A 21 16.05 5.38 13.05
CA ARG A 21 14.82 4.58 13.02
C ARG A 21 13.70 5.28 12.25
N ALA A 22 13.53 6.58 12.46
CA ALA A 22 12.53 7.36 11.75
C ALA A 22 12.82 7.36 10.24
N CYS A 23 14.08 7.49 9.83
CA CYS A 23 14.49 7.41 8.44
C CYS A 23 14.23 6.02 7.85
N GLU A 24 14.56 4.95 8.58
CA GLU A 24 14.28 3.57 8.17
C GLU A 24 12.77 3.33 7.99
N ASP A 25 11.96 3.81 8.92
CA ASP A 25 10.50 3.67 8.86
C ASP A 25 9.93 4.36 7.63
N VAL A 26 10.40 5.57 7.31
CA VAL A 26 10.01 6.31 6.11
C VAL A 26 10.46 5.57 4.85
N GLU A 27 11.69 5.10 4.79
CA GLU A 27 12.21 4.35 3.64
C GLU A 27 11.40 3.07 3.40
N ASN A 28 11.16 2.29 4.45
CA ASN A 28 10.37 1.06 4.37
C ASN A 28 8.94 1.34 3.94
N ALA A 29 8.33 2.40 4.45
CA ALA A 29 6.98 2.81 4.06
C ALA A 29 6.93 3.26 2.59
N LEU A 30 7.93 3.97 2.10
CA LEU A 30 8.03 4.38 0.70
C LEU A 30 8.19 3.18 -0.24
N VAL A 31 9.04 2.22 0.10
CA VAL A 31 9.21 0.98 -0.68
C VAL A 31 7.92 0.18 -0.72
N SER A 32 7.26 0.01 0.42
CA SER A 32 5.98 -0.69 0.52
C SER A 32 4.90 -0.02 -0.33
N LEU A 33 4.78 1.31 -0.27
CA LEU A 33 3.83 2.07 -1.07
C LEU A 33 4.12 1.92 -2.57
N SER A 34 5.39 2.04 -2.96
CA SER A 34 5.82 1.91 -4.36
C SER A 34 5.48 0.53 -4.92
N GLN A 35 5.77 -0.54 -4.18
CA GLN A 35 5.47 -1.91 -4.58
C GLN A 35 3.96 -2.15 -4.68
N THR A 36 3.18 -1.62 -3.74
CA THR A 36 1.73 -1.75 -3.73
C THR A 36 1.10 -0.99 -4.90
N GLU A 37 1.59 0.21 -5.21
CA GLU A 37 1.14 1.00 -6.36
C GLU A 37 1.46 0.31 -7.68
N GLN A 38 2.63 -0.29 -7.82
CA GLN A 38 3.00 -1.06 -9.01
C GLN A 38 2.09 -2.28 -9.19
N ARG A 39 1.82 -3.00 -8.11
CA ARG A 39 0.89 -4.13 -8.12
C ARG A 39 -0.53 -3.71 -8.50
N ARG A 40 -0.97 -2.55 -8.00
CA ARG A 40 -2.28 -1.99 -8.35
C ARG A 40 -2.38 -1.70 -9.84
N GLU A 41 -1.35 -1.12 -10.46
CA GLU A 41 -1.30 -0.85 -11.90
C GLU A 41 -1.36 -2.15 -12.72
N GLU A 42 -0.60 -3.17 -12.33
CA GLU A 42 -0.60 -4.48 -12.98
C GLU A 42 -1.98 -5.14 -12.90
N LEU A 43 -2.62 -5.12 -11.74
CA LEU A 43 -3.97 -5.66 -11.54
C LEU A 43 -5.03 -4.86 -12.30
N ALA A 44 -4.92 -3.54 -12.37
CA ALA A 44 -5.81 -2.71 -13.16
C ALA A 44 -5.72 -3.06 -14.66
N GLY A 45 -4.50 -3.31 -15.16
CA GLY A 45 -4.27 -3.79 -16.52
C GLY A 45 -4.90 -5.17 -16.76
N GLU A 46 -4.75 -6.08 -15.81
CA GLU A 46 -5.36 -7.41 -15.86
C GLU A 46 -6.89 -7.34 -15.87
N VAL A 47 -7.51 -6.54 -15.01
CA VAL A 47 -8.97 -6.31 -14.99
C VAL A 47 -9.44 -5.76 -16.33
N SER A 48 -8.72 -4.81 -16.92
CA SER A 48 -9.05 -4.26 -18.24
C SER A 48 -9.00 -5.32 -19.33
N ALA A 49 -7.96 -6.15 -19.35
CA ALA A 49 -7.81 -7.24 -20.31
C ALA A 49 -8.90 -8.30 -20.16
N LEU A 50 -9.22 -8.69 -18.92
CA LEU A 50 -10.28 -9.66 -18.62
C LEU A 50 -11.68 -9.12 -18.93
N THR A 51 -11.91 -7.82 -18.78
CA THR A 51 -13.16 -7.18 -19.18
C THR A 51 -13.35 -7.30 -20.70
N ARG A 52 -12.32 -7.04 -21.47
CA ARG A 52 -12.34 -7.21 -22.93
C ARG A 52 -12.55 -8.67 -23.33
N ALA A 53 -11.88 -9.59 -22.66
CA ALA A 53 -12.04 -11.03 -22.91
C ALA A 53 -13.47 -11.48 -22.62
N ARG A 54 -14.08 -11.00 -21.54
CA ARG A 54 -15.49 -11.28 -21.21
C ARG A 54 -16.42 -10.76 -22.29
N ASP A 55 -16.24 -9.52 -22.73
CA ASP A 55 -17.08 -8.90 -23.76
C ASP A 55 -17.00 -9.67 -25.10
N LEU A 56 -15.79 -10.10 -25.49
CA LEU A 56 -15.57 -10.96 -26.65
C LEU A 56 -16.24 -12.32 -26.49
N SER A 57 -16.17 -12.92 -25.30
CA SER A 57 -16.83 -14.19 -24.99
C SER A 57 -18.35 -14.07 -25.09
N GLU A 58 -18.94 -13.00 -24.58
CA GLU A 58 -20.38 -12.73 -24.71
C GLU A 58 -20.80 -12.60 -26.17
N THR A 59 -20.04 -11.89 -26.99
CA THR A 59 -20.28 -11.74 -28.41
C THR A 59 -20.18 -13.08 -29.13
N ALA A 60 -19.16 -13.88 -28.84
CA ALA A 60 -18.99 -15.21 -29.39
C ALA A 60 -20.12 -16.18 -28.99
N TYR A 61 -20.59 -16.09 -27.75
CA TYR A 61 -21.74 -16.86 -27.28
C TYR A 61 -23.03 -16.50 -28.03
N LYS A 62 -23.29 -15.20 -28.22
CA LYS A 62 -24.47 -14.73 -28.96
C LYS A 62 -24.44 -15.19 -30.42
N SER A 63 -23.27 -15.33 -31.01
CA SER A 63 -23.12 -15.86 -32.37
C SER A 63 -23.12 -17.40 -32.44
N GLY A 64 -23.17 -18.08 -31.30
CA GLY A 64 -23.17 -19.55 -31.22
C GLY A 64 -21.80 -20.21 -31.34
N ALA A 65 -20.72 -19.43 -31.34
CA ALA A 65 -19.36 -19.95 -31.52
C ALA A 65 -18.78 -20.66 -30.29
N ILE A 66 -19.21 -20.28 -29.08
CA ILE A 66 -18.75 -20.86 -27.83
C ILE A 66 -19.92 -21.21 -26.89
N PRO A 67 -19.75 -22.19 -25.97
CA PRO A 67 -20.77 -22.53 -24.99
C PRO A 67 -20.85 -21.48 -23.86
N LEU A 68 -21.99 -21.47 -23.16
CA LEU A 68 -22.22 -20.57 -22.03
C LEU A 68 -21.19 -20.75 -20.90
N THR A 69 -20.67 -21.95 -20.69
CA THR A 69 -19.65 -22.25 -19.70
C THR A 69 -18.41 -21.39 -19.85
N ASP A 70 -17.99 -21.10 -21.10
CA ASP A 70 -16.82 -20.25 -21.37
C ASP A 70 -17.07 -18.80 -20.95
N VAL A 71 -18.29 -18.29 -21.15
CA VAL A 71 -18.70 -16.96 -20.69
C VAL A 71 -18.70 -16.90 -19.17
N LEU A 72 -19.22 -17.93 -18.50
CA LEU A 72 -19.24 -18.00 -17.03
C LEU A 72 -17.84 -18.06 -16.45
N ASP A 73 -16.92 -18.79 -17.08
CA ASP A 73 -15.52 -18.86 -16.67
C ASP A 73 -14.83 -17.49 -16.82
N ALA A 74 -15.08 -16.80 -17.93
CA ALA A 74 -14.54 -15.45 -18.13
C ALA A 74 -15.08 -14.47 -17.06
N ASN A 75 -16.35 -14.57 -16.70
CA ASN A 75 -16.92 -13.76 -15.63
C ASN A 75 -16.28 -14.06 -14.26
N ARG A 76 -16.02 -15.32 -13.95
CA ARG A 76 -15.35 -15.72 -12.71
C ARG A 76 -13.95 -15.16 -12.61
N GLU A 77 -13.17 -15.27 -13.68
CA GLU A 77 -11.81 -14.72 -13.74
C GLU A 77 -11.83 -13.21 -13.53
N LEU A 78 -12.76 -12.51 -14.17
CA LEU A 78 -12.92 -11.07 -14.03
C LEU A 78 -13.27 -10.68 -12.58
N LEU A 79 -14.20 -11.38 -11.95
CA LEU A 79 -14.59 -11.12 -10.55
C LEU A 79 -13.42 -11.35 -9.59
N THR A 80 -12.65 -12.42 -9.79
CA THR A 80 -11.47 -12.72 -8.99
C THR A 80 -10.42 -11.61 -9.15
N ALA A 81 -10.18 -11.14 -10.36
CA ALA A 81 -9.23 -10.06 -10.62
C ALA A 81 -9.71 -8.72 -10.01
N ARG A 82 -11.00 -8.42 -10.08
CA ARG A 82 -11.58 -7.23 -9.43
C ARG A 82 -11.45 -7.27 -7.92
N ASP A 83 -11.67 -8.43 -7.30
CA ASP A 83 -11.49 -8.60 -5.86
C ASP A 83 -10.04 -8.38 -5.44
N SER A 84 -9.09 -8.90 -6.22
CA SER A 84 -7.66 -8.68 -6.01
C SER A 84 -7.28 -7.21 -6.15
N LEU A 85 -7.84 -6.51 -7.14
CA LEU A 85 -7.61 -5.08 -7.32
C LEU A 85 -8.16 -4.27 -6.16
N ASN A 86 -9.38 -4.55 -5.71
CA ASN A 86 -10.00 -3.87 -4.57
C ASN A 86 -9.20 -4.08 -3.29
N SER A 87 -8.72 -5.30 -3.05
CA SER A 87 -7.85 -5.63 -1.91
C SER A 87 -6.54 -4.85 -1.97
N THR A 88 -5.93 -4.77 -3.14
CA THR A 88 -4.67 -4.04 -3.35
C THR A 88 -4.87 -2.53 -3.21
N GLU A 89 -5.99 -1.98 -3.65
CA GLU A 89 -6.33 -0.56 -3.43
C GLU A 89 -6.47 -0.24 -1.94
N ALA A 90 -7.07 -1.14 -1.16
CA ALA A 90 -7.14 -1.00 0.29
C ALA A 90 -5.74 -1.07 0.93
N ASP A 91 -4.87 -1.97 0.46
CA ASP A 91 -3.49 -2.07 0.92
C ASP A 91 -2.69 -0.82 0.58
N SER A 92 -2.88 -0.26 -0.61
CA SER A 92 -2.27 1.00 -1.03
C SER A 92 -2.67 2.17 -0.12
N SER A 93 -3.95 2.25 0.23
CA SER A 93 -4.46 3.26 1.16
C SER A 93 -3.84 3.12 2.56
N ARG A 94 -3.71 1.89 3.05
CA ARG A 94 -3.04 1.62 4.33
C ARG A 94 -1.56 1.97 4.29
N ALA A 95 -0.89 1.63 3.19
CA ALA A 95 0.53 1.97 3.00
C ALA A 95 0.74 3.49 2.97
N ALA A 96 -0.15 4.24 2.33
CA ALA A 96 -0.12 5.70 2.32
C ALA A 96 -0.32 6.28 3.71
N VAL A 97 -1.26 5.74 4.49
CA VAL A 97 -1.48 6.16 5.90
C VAL A 97 -0.27 5.84 6.75
N THR A 98 0.35 4.67 6.58
CA THR A 98 1.56 4.27 7.30
C THR A 98 2.72 5.22 6.98
N LEU A 99 2.90 5.58 5.73
CA LEU A 99 3.91 6.56 5.30
C LEU A 99 3.65 7.92 5.94
N TYR A 100 2.40 8.37 5.91
CA TYR A 100 2.01 9.64 6.50
C TYR A 100 2.28 9.68 8.01
N ARG A 101 1.95 8.60 8.72
CA ARG A 101 2.25 8.46 10.15
C ARG A 101 3.75 8.45 10.43
N ALA A 102 4.53 7.77 9.61
CA ALA A 102 5.99 7.75 9.77
C ALA A 102 6.60 9.14 9.58
N MET A 103 6.13 9.90 8.62
CA MET A 103 6.55 11.28 8.41
C MET A 103 6.03 12.22 9.49
N GLY A 104 4.77 12.10 9.89
CA GLY A 104 4.13 12.90 10.93
C GLY A 104 4.65 12.60 12.32
N GLY A 105 4.93 11.31 12.63
CA GLY A 105 5.47 10.88 13.92
C GLY A 105 6.88 11.38 14.18
N GLY A 106 7.67 11.66 13.14
CA GLY A 106 8.99 12.24 13.25
C GLY A 106 8.97 13.76 13.57
N TRP A 107 7.82 14.40 13.45
CA TRP A 107 7.64 15.83 13.65
C TRP A 107 6.98 16.22 14.98
N GLN A 108 6.70 15.28 15.85
CA GLN A 108 6.26 15.61 17.21
C GLN A 108 7.47 16.11 18.01
N GLY A 109 7.78 17.38 17.84
CA GLY A 109 8.72 18.07 18.72
C GLY A 109 8.25 18.00 20.16
N PRO A 110 9.17 18.02 21.14
CA PRO A 110 8.80 18.05 22.56
C PRO A 110 7.98 19.32 22.81
N GLY A 111 6.69 19.17 23.01
CA GLY A 111 5.85 20.32 23.37
C GLY A 111 4.39 20.32 22.92
N VAL A 112 3.95 19.35 22.16
CA VAL A 112 2.50 19.22 21.90
C VAL A 112 1.89 18.32 22.97
N THR A 113 1.77 18.84 24.17
CA THR A 113 0.79 18.35 25.12
C THR A 113 -0.56 18.74 24.57
N THR A 114 -1.25 17.83 23.92
CA THR A 114 -2.68 17.94 23.73
C THR A 114 -3.31 17.99 25.12
N SER A 115 -3.56 19.20 25.59
CA SER A 115 -4.44 19.42 26.73
C SER A 115 -5.81 18.89 26.32
N GLN A 116 -6.10 17.67 26.69
CA GLN A 116 -7.48 17.19 26.67
C GLN A 116 -8.19 17.84 27.87
N ARG A 117 -9.09 18.74 27.55
CA ARG A 117 -10.21 19.07 28.42
C ARG A 117 -11.47 18.44 27.83
#